data_7d18862c577fa796d64705368d69e59f
#
_entry.id   7d18862c577fa796d64705368d69e59f
#
_cell.length_a   1.000
_cell.length_b   1.000
_cell.length_c   1.000
_cell.angle_alpha   90.00
_cell.angle_beta   90.00
_cell.angle_gamma   90.00
#
_symmetry.space_group_name_H-M   'P 1'
#
loop_
_entity.id
_entity.type
_entity.pdbx_description
1 polymer ?
#
loop_
_entity_poly.entity_id
_entity_poly.type
_entity_poly.pdbx_seq_one_letter_code
_entity_poly.pdbx_strand_id
1 'polypeptide(L)'
;MVTPPSVGAPHREVPGSGRVLTMSTIAFTLMFAVWLMFGILGVPIQKEFGLSNTQLAWITSLAVLNGAMWRLPAGMIADRIGGKKVMLYLLLTGAVAAAAVAFASSYPMLLVLAFLVGFVGNSFSVGVSWNSAWYSDRHKGFALGVFGAGNVGASVTKFIGPAIIAGTAGATYFGVVQGGWRLVPVIYSVLLVITAVAVLVVTPHQDRVPGASKTIGQQLEPLKDIRVWRFSLYYVVVFGAYVALSAYLPSYYVKSFGVDLTTAGLLTATFIFPASLLRPVGGWLSDKFGARRAMYATFFTMLAVSGVLMMPDGYIVLTPPSGIEFATMRYAMTLPLFVVLVFFLGCAMGVGKAAVYKHIPTYFPANVGSVGGLVGMLGGLGGFFLPLMFSYTQVSTGLWSTAFAILFGVTAISLLWMHLTIIRMHRRESGHFADLVEEPASDAVTTN
;
A
#
# COMPACT_ATOMS: atom_id res chain seq x y z
N MET A 1 50.14 20.35 -12.16
CA MET A 1 48.89 20.83 -12.78
C MET A 1 47.92 19.65 -12.80
N VAL A 2 46.95 19.65 -11.90
CA VAL A 2 45.84 18.65 -11.88
C VAL A 2 44.77 19.19 -12.79
N THR A 3 44.51 18.51 -13.90
CA THR A 3 43.42 18.81 -14.81
C THR A 3 42.10 18.68 -14.07
N PRO A 4 41.22 19.68 -14.09
CA PRO A 4 39.87 19.53 -13.50
C PRO A 4 39.13 18.42 -14.23
N PRO A 5 38.26 17.64 -13.52
CA PRO A 5 37.46 16.60 -14.13
C PRO A 5 36.57 17.24 -15.20
N SER A 6 36.55 16.65 -16.39
CA SER A 6 35.73 17.05 -17.51
C SER A 6 34.27 17.13 -17.08
N VAL A 7 33.63 18.28 -17.29
CA VAL A 7 32.19 18.48 -17.15
C VAL A 7 31.52 17.43 -18.02
N GLY A 8 30.82 16.47 -17.36
CA GLY A 8 30.31 15.28 -17.97
C GLY A 8 29.36 15.58 -19.13
N ALA A 9 29.54 14.81 -20.19
CA ALA A 9 28.57 14.71 -21.29
C ALA A 9 27.16 14.50 -20.72
N PRO A 10 26.11 15.02 -21.38
CA PRO A 10 24.74 14.84 -20.92
C PRO A 10 24.47 13.34 -20.80
N HIS A 11 24.27 12.84 -19.58
CA HIS A 11 23.94 11.44 -19.32
C HIS A 11 22.62 11.13 -20.01
N ARG A 12 22.68 10.66 -21.26
CA ARG A 12 21.51 10.15 -21.98
C ARG A 12 20.99 8.97 -21.20
N GLU A 13 19.68 8.97 -20.93
CA GLU A 13 19.00 7.79 -20.40
C GLU A 13 19.29 6.57 -21.28
N VAL A 14 19.33 5.42 -20.65
CA VAL A 14 19.62 4.17 -21.33
C VAL A 14 18.56 3.92 -22.42
N PRO A 15 18.93 3.68 -23.68
CA PRO A 15 17.98 3.36 -24.72
C PRO A 15 17.09 2.19 -24.30
N GLY A 16 15.77 2.38 -24.32
CA GLY A 16 14.79 1.38 -23.90
C GLY A 16 14.24 1.54 -22.46
N SER A 17 14.83 2.42 -21.64
CA SER A 17 14.34 2.67 -20.27
C SER A 17 12.87 3.08 -20.23
N GLY A 18 12.42 3.94 -21.16
CA GLY A 18 11.02 4.34 -21.27
C GLY A 18 10.08 3.16 -21.55
N ARG A 19 10.50 2.20 -22.40
CA ARG A 19 9.71 0.99 -22.67
C ARG A 19 9.60 0.10 -21.44
N VAL A 20 10.70 -0.03 -20.69
CA VAL A 20 10.71 -0.78 -19.43
C VAL A 20 9.79 -0.14 -18.40
N LEU A 21 9.87 1.18 -18.22
CA LEU A 21 9.00 1.89 -17.29
C LEU A 21 7.52 1.74 -17.66
N THR A 22 7.19 1.96 -18.92
CA THR A 22 5.79 1.84 -19.41
C THR A 22 5.26 0.43 -19.20
N MET A 23 5.99 -0.59 -19.66
CA MET A 23 5.54 -1.98 -19.55
C MET A 23 5.51 -2.48 -18.12
N SER A 24 6.49 -2.13 -17.30
CA SER A 24 6.48 -2.50 -15.87
C SER A 24 5.33 -1.82 -15.12
N THR A 25 5.01 -0.56 -15.44
CA THR A 25 3.89 0.16 -14.82
C THR A 25 2.55 -0.44 -15.23
N ILE A 26 2.34 -0.76 -16.51
CA ILE A 26 1.12 -1.43 -16.98
C ILE A 26 0.98 -2.81 -16.32
N ALA A 27 2.05 -3.61 -16.31
CA ALA A 27 2.05 -4.92 -15.68
C ALA A 27 1.74 -4.83 -14.18
N PHE A 28 2.37 -3.89 -13.47
CA PHE A 28 2.12 -3.66 -12.06
C PHE A 28 0.68 -3.19 -11.80
N THR A 29 0.16 -2.26 -12.60
CA THR A 29 -1.21 -1.77 -12.48
C THR A 29 -2.22 -2.89 -12.61
N LEU A 30 -2.06 -3.75 -13.62
CA LEU A 30 -2.93 -4.90 -13.83
C LEU A 30 -2.79 -5.93 -12.69
N MET A 31 -1.57 -6.28 -12.30
CA MET A 31 -1.34 -7.21 -11.19
C MET A 31 -1.85 -6.67 -9.86
N PHE A 32 -1.80 -5.35 -9.65
CA PHE A 32 -2.37 -4.74 -8.46
C PHE A 32 -3.90 -4.77 -8.44
N ALA A 33 -4.54 -4.66 -9.62
CA ALA A 33 -5.98 -4.88 -9.78
C ALA A 33 -6.37 -6.32 -9.42
N VAL A 34 -5.61 -7.31 -9.94
CA VAL A 34 -5.81 -8.73 -9.66
C VAL A 34 -5.58 -9.05 -8.17
N TRP A 35 -4.53 -8.51 -7.58
CA TRP A 35 -4.19 -8.71 -6.17
C TRP A 35 -5.31 -8.32 -5.22
N LEU A 36 -5.99 -7.21 -5.52
CA LEU A 36 -7.05 -6.65 -4.66
C LEU A 36 -8.48 -6.91 -5.18
N MET A 37 -8.64 -7.83 -6.15
CA MET A 37 -9.95 -8.12 -6.74
C MET A 37 -10.96 -8.68 -5.73
N PHE A 38 -10.51 -9.47 -4.75
CA PHE A 38 -11.39 -10.04 -3.72
C PHE A 38 -12.10 -8.99 -2.86
N GLY A 39 -11.61 -7.76 -2.82
CA GLY A 39 -12.30 -6.68 -2.13
C GLY A 39 -13.67 -6.34 -2.71
N ILE A 40 -13.86 -6.47 -4.04
CA ILE A 40 -15.17 -6.27 -4.69
C ILE A 40 -15.87 -7.59 -5.00
N LEU A 41 -15.12 -8.61 -5.45
CA LEU A 41 -15.68 -9.94 -5.71
C LEU A 41 -16.14 -10.62 -4.42
N GLY A 42 -15.58 -10.23 -3.27
CA GLY A 42 -15.93 -10.81 -1.98
C GLY A 42 -17.40 -10.69 -1.63
N VAL A 43 -18.07 -9.62 -2.04
CA VAL A 43 -19.51 -9.42 -1.75
C VAL A 43 -20.37 -10.51 -2.41
N PRO A 44 -20.30 -10.74 -3.73
CA PRO A 44 -21.07 -11.83 -4.36
C PRO A 44 -20.57 -13.21 -3.95
N ILE A 45 -19.26 -13.42 -3.73
CA ILE A 45 -18.71 -14.67 -3.20
C ILE A 45 -19.30 -14.99 -1.82
N GLN A 46 -19.35 -14.00 -0.93
CA GLN A 46 -19.94 -14.15 0.40
C GLN A 46 -21.40 -14.59 0.32
N LYS A 47 -22.16 -13.99 -0.59
CA LYS A 47 -23.58 -14.32 -0.80
C LYS A 47 -23.75 -15.75 -1.34
N GLU A 48 -22.93 -16.15 -2.31
CA GLU A 48 -23.03 -17.46 -2.96
C GLU A 48 -22.66 -18.61 -2.04
N PHE A 49 -21.58 -18.45 -1.27
CA PHE A 49 -21.06 -19.50 -0.38
C PHE A 49 -21.61 -19.40 1.06
N GLY A 50 -22.46 -18.41 1.37
CA GLY A 50 -22.98 -18.20 2.73
C GLY A 50 -21.89 -17.86 3.76
N LEU A 51 -20.83 -17.12 3.35
CA LEU A 51 -19.68 -16.88 4.21
C LEU A 51 -19.95 -15.79 5.25
N SER A 52 -19.36 -15.96 6.44
CA SER A 52 -19.30 -14.88 7.43
C SER A 52 -18.35 -13.76 7.00
N ASN A 53 -18.47 -12.59 7.67
CA ASN A 53 -17.54 -11.47 7.43
C ASN A 53 -16.09 -11.87 7.73
N THR A 54 -15.86 -12.68 8.76
CA THR A 54 -14.54 -13.17 9.12
C THR A 54 -13.97 -14.12 8.07
N GLN A 55 -14.79 -14.99 7.49
CA GLN A 55 -14.37 -15.88 6.40
C GLN A 55 -13.97 -15.08 5.15
N LEU A 56 -14.72 -14.03 4.81
CA LEU A 56 -14.36 -13.11 3.73
C LEU A 56 -13.05 -12.36 4.04
N ALA A 57 -12.87 -11.91 5.28
CA ALA A 57 -11.64 -11.26 5.70
C ALA A 57 -10.42 -12.18 5.56
N TRP A 58 -10.56 -13.47 5.84
CA TRP A 58 -9.49 -14.44 5.61
C TRP A 58 -9.13 -14.61 4.14
N ILE A 59 -10.10 -14.64 3.22
CA ILE A 59 -9.84 -14.71 1.77
C ILE A 59 -9.01 -13.49 1.33
N THR A 60 -9.46 -12.29 1.68
CA THR A 60 -8.76 -11.05 1.29
C THR A 60 -7.38 -10.94 1.93
N SER A 61 -7.26 -11.34 3.19
CA SER A 61 -6.00 -11.28 3.94
C SER A 61 -4.96 -12.27 3.40
N LEU A 62 -5.34 -13.51 3.07
CA LEU A 62 -4.40 -14.49 2.52
C LEU A 62 -3.82 -14.06 1.17
N ALA A 63 -4.62 -13.41 0.31
CA ALA A 63 -4.10 -12.82 -0.91
C ALA A 63 -3.03 -11.76 -0.59
N VAL A 64 -3.28 -10.92 0.42
CA VAL A 64 -2.32 -9.89 0.82
C VAL A 64 -1.08 -10.48 1.48
N LEU A 65 -1.23 -11.52 2.29
CA LEU A 65 -0.11 -12.19 2.95
C LEU A 65 0.97 -12.62 1.96
N ASN A 66 0.59 -13.37 0.94
CA ASN A 66 1.54 -13.85 -0.08
C ASN A 66 2.19 -12.67 -0.83
N GLY A 67 1.40 -11.68 -1.25
CA GLY A 67 1.91 -10.50 -1.95
C GLY A 67 2.76 -9.55 -1.10
N ALA A 68 2.79 -9.72 0.22
CA ALA A 68 3.67 -8.99 1.12
C ALA A 68 4.92 -9.80 1.50
N MET A 69 4.74 -11.06 1.85
CA MET A 69 5.78 -11.93 2.42
C MET A 69 6.96 -12.18 1.46
N TRP A 70 6.66 -12.35 0.17
CA TRP A 70 7.69 -12.63 -0.85
C TRP A 70 8.27 -11.40 -1.51
N ARG A 71 7.94 -10.18 -1.08
CA ARG A 71 8.45 -8.94 -1.70
C ARG A 71 9.96 -8.86 -1.68
N LEU A 72 10.58 -9.14 -0.54
CA LEU A 72 12.04 -9.08 -0.43
C LEU A 72 12.71 -10.17 -1.28
N PRO A 73 12.37 -11.46 -1.18
CA PRO A 73 12.90 -12.49 -2.06
C PRO A 73 12.68 -12.22 -3.55
N ALA A 74 11.50 -11.75 -3.94
CA ALA A 74 11.19 -11.46 -5.36
C ALA A 74 12.05 -10.33 -5.92
N GLY A 75 12.28 -9.27 -5.14
CA GLY A 75 13.21 -8.20 -5.49
C GLY A 75 14.65 -8.72 -5.65
N MET A 76 15.11 -9.55 -4.71
CA MET A 76 16.45 -10.16 -4.77
C MET A 76 16.63 -11.06 -6.00
N ILE A 77 15.62 -11.85 -6.34
CA ILE A 77 15.64 -12.69 -7.54
C ILE A 77 15.69 -11.80 -8.79
N ALA A 78 14.91 -10.71 -8.82
CA ALA A 78 14.93 -9.75 -9.93
C ALA A 78 16.32 -9.10 -10.10
N ASP A 79 17.02 -8.78 -9.02
CA ASP A 79 18.40 -8.26 -9.08
C ASP A 79 19.39 -9.29 -9.65
N ARG A 80 19.14 -10.59 -9.47
CA ARG A 80 20.05 -11.67 -9.88
C ARG A 80 19.82 -12.18 -11.31
N ILE A 81 18.56 -12.30 -11.72
CA ILE A 81 18.21 -12.93 -13.02
C ILE A 81 17.55 -11.96 -14.01
N GLY A 82 17.34 -10.70 -13.57
CA GLY A 82 16.71 -9.63 -14.35
C GLY A 82 15.22 -9.47 -14.03
N GLY A 83 14.79 -8.20 -13.96
CA GLY A 83 13.41 -7.84 -13.62
C GLY A 83 12.40 -8.32 -14.65
N LYS A 84 12.75 -8.32 -15.96
CA LYS A 84 11.91 -8.81 -17.05
C LYS A 84 11.47 -10.26 -16.82
N LYS A 85 12.42 -11.15 -16.53
CA LYS A 85 12.12 -12.59 -16.33
C LYS A 85 11.19 -12.80 -15.14
N VAL A 86 11.48 -12.17 -14.02
CA VAL A 86 10.66 -12.32 -12.80
C VAL A 86 9.27 -11.73 -13.00
N MET A 87 9.16 -10.58 -13.69
CA MET A 87 7.86 -9.98 -14.04
C MET A 87 7.01 -10.92 -14.90
N LEU A 88 7.62 -11.59 -15.88
CA LEU A 88 6.94 -12.59 -16.71
C LEU A 88 6.45 -13.79 -15.90
N TYR A 89 7.26 -14.30 -14.96
CA TYR A 89 6.83 -15.36 -14.05
C TYR A 89 5.62 -14.95 -13.22
N LEU A 90 5.61 -13.72 -12.69
CA LEU A 90 4.48 -13.21 -11.92
C LEU A 90 3.21 -13.07 -12.77
N LEU A 91 3.33 -12.57 -14.00
CA LEU A 91 2.21 -12.42 -14.92
C LEU A 91 1.60 -13.79 -15.27
N LEU A 92 2.43 -14.78 -15.65
CA LEU A 92 1.96 -16.09 -16.07
C LEU A 92 1.40 -16.93 -14.92
N THR A 93 2.09 -16.96 -13.77
CA THR A 93 1.57 -17.65 -12.58
C THR A 93 0.31 -16.99 -12.06
N GLY A 94 0.24 -15.64 -12.10
CA GLY A 94 -0.95 -14.88 -11.78
C GLY A 94 -2.12 -15.18 -12.72
N ALA A 95 -1.87 -15.34 -14.02
CA ALA A 95 -2.89 -15.70 -14.99
C ALA A 95 -3.51 -17.08 -14.67
N VAL A 96 -2.67 -18.07 -14.39
CA VAL A 96 -3.14 -19.42 -14.01
C VAL A 96 -3.94 -19.36 -12.71
N ALA A 97 -3.43 -18.68 -11.69
CA ALA A 97 -4.11 -18.55 -10.42
C ALA A 97 -5.45 -17.81 -10.53
N ALA A 98 -5.50 -16.71 -11.32
CA ALA A 98 -6.73 -15.98 -11.56
C ALA A 98 -7.76 -16.84 -12.31
N ALA A 99 -7.36 -17.55 -13.37
CA ALA A 99 -8.25 -18.47 -14.08
C ALA A 99 -8.85 -19.53 -13.13
N ALA A 100 -8.03 -20.11 -12.26
CA ALA A 100 -8.46 -21.11 -11.31
C ALA A 100 -9.54 -20.60 -10.32
N VAL A 101 -9.53 -19.31 -9.97
CA VAL A 101 -10.53 -18.72 -9.09
C VAL A 101 -11.94 -18.84 -9.66
N ALA A 102 -12.10 -18.78 -10.99
CA ALA A 102 -13.42 -18.93 -11.63
C ALA A 102 -14.08 -20.29 -11.35
N PHE A 103 -13.30 -21.31 -11.05
CA PHE A 103 -13.75 -22.69 -10.79
C PHE A 103 -13.83 -23.01 -9.29
N ALA A 104 -13.69 -22.02 -8.43
CA ALA A 104 -13.80 -22.24 -6.98
C ALA A 104 -15.19 -22.78 -6.61
N SER A 105 -15.21 -23.90 -5.87
CA SER A 105 -16.43 -24.61 -5.49
C SER A 105 -16.61 -24.71 -3.97
N SER A 106 -15.63 -24.28 -3.18
CA SER A 106 -15.67 -24.34 -1.72
C SER A 106 -14.85 -23.24 -1.07
N TYR A 107 -15.15 -22.94 0.20
CA TYR A 107 -14.40 -21.97 0.99
C TYR A 107 -12.91 -22.34 1.15
N PRO A 108 -12.52 -23.60 1.50
CA PRO A 108 -11.10 -23.96 1.55
C PRO A 108 -10.37 -23.76 0.22
N MET A 109 -11.02 -24.06 -0.90
CA MET A 109 -10.45 -23.83 -2.22
C MET A 109 -10.24 -22.32 -2.47
N LEU A 110 -11.20 -21.47 -2.09
CA LEU A 110 -11.05 -20.01 -2.18
C LEU A 110 -9.86 -19.49 -1.35
N LEU A 111 -9.60 -20.03 -0.15
CA LEU A 111 -8.45 -19.64 0.65
C LEU A 111 -7.13 -19.96 -0.05
N VAL A 112 -7.00 -21.16 -0.61
CA VAL A 112 -5.80 -21.57 -1.35
C VAL A 112 -5.62 -20.72 -2.60
N LEU A 113 -6.68 -20.51 -3.38
CA LEU A 113 -6.61 -19.73 -4.60
C LEU A 113 -6.34 -18.25 -4.31
N ALA A 114 -6.91 -17.69 -3.27
CA ALA A 114 -6.60 -16.33 -2.83
C ALA A 114 -5.13 -16.17 -2.47
N PHE A 115 -4.57 -17.14 -1.73
CA PHE A 115 -3.14 -17.16 -1.43
C PHE A 115 -2.29 -17.24 -2.70
N LEU A 116 -2.63 -18.10 -3.66
CA LEU A 116 -1.89 -18.22 -4.93
C LEU A 116 -1.99 -16.95 -5.79
N VAL A 117 -3.19 -16.35 -5.91
CA VAL A 117 -3.38 -15.07 -6.58
C VAL A 117 -2.56 -13.97 -5.92
N GLY A 118 -2.41 -14.04 -4.60
CA GLY A 118 -1.60 -13.10 -3.85
C GLY A 118 -0.18 -12.92 -4.35
N PHE A 119 0.38 -13.94 -5.02
CA PHE A 119 1.76 -13.92 -5.53
C PHE A 119 2.04 -12.75 -6.48
N VAL A 120 1.03 -12.28 -7.24
CA VAL A 120 1.17 -11.10 -8.13
C VAL A 120 1.46 -9.80 -7.36
N GLY A 121 1.13 -9.71 -6.07
CA GLY A 121 1.42 -8.55 -5.22
C GLY A 121 2.91 -8.26 -5.02
N ASN A 122 3.78 -9.24 -5.33
CA ASN A 122 5.23 -9.09 -5.28
C ASN A 122 5.79 -8.30 -6.47
N SER A 123 4.97 -8.02 -7.48
CA SER A 123 5.32 -7.22 -8.68
C SER A 123 5.85 -5.82 -8.36
N PHE A 124 5.45 -5.25 -7.21
CA PHE A 124 5.99 -3.97 -6.77
C PHE A 124 7.50 -4.02 -6.58
N SER A 125 8.01 -4.98 -5.81
CA SER A 125 9.46 -5.10 -5.55
C SER A 125 10.24 -5.45 -6.81
N VAL A 126 9.68 -6.31 -7.64
CA VAL A 126 10.28 -6.68 -8.94
C VAL A 126 10.38 -5.46 -9.85
N GLY A 127 9.32 -4.67 -9.97
CA GLY A 127 9.32 -3.47 -10.80
C GLY A 127 10.22 -2.36 -10.26
N VAL A 128 10.33 -2.23 -8.93
CA VAL A 128 11.30 -1.30 -8.31
C VAL A 128 12.72 -1.70 -8.67
N SER A 129 13.08 -2.98 -8.52
CA SER A 129 14.39 -3.51 -8.93
C SER A 129 14.63 -3.28 -10.43
N TRP A 130 13.67 -3.67 -11.27
CA TRP A 130 13.78 -3.58 -12.72
C TRP A 130 13.97 -2.14 -13.21
N ASN A 131 13.13 -1.20 -12.78
CA ASN A 131 13.29 0.20 -13.14
C ASN A 131 14.59 0.81 -12.58
N SER A 132 15.01 0.42 -11.37
CA SER A 132 16.25 0.89 -10.77
C SER A 132 17.49 0.48 -11.56
N ALA A 133 17.45 -0.66 -12.27
CA ALA A 133 18.55 -1.13 -13.14
C ALA A 133 18.63 -0.35 -14.48
N TRP A 134 17.51 0.26 -14.92
CA TRP A 134 17.41 0.94 -16.21
C TRP A 134 17.50 2.46 -16.16
N TYR A 135 17.37 3.04 -14.96
CA TYR A 135 17.41 4.49 -14.75
C TYR A 135 18.64 4.93 -13.97
N SER A 136 19.22 6.07 -14.37
CA SER A 136 20.30 6.74 -13.65
C SER A 136 19.80 7.25 -12.29
N ASP A 137 20.69 7.45 -11.32
CA ASP A 137 20.35 7.93 -9.99
C ASP A 137 19.62 9.28 -10.00
N ARG A 138 19.88 10.10 -11.02
CA ARG A 138 19.21 11.40 -11.22
C ARG A 138 17.73 11.25 -11.54
N HIS A 139 17.32 10.25 -12.32
CA HIS A 139 15.96 10.06 -12.82
C HIS A 139 15.24 8.87 -12.19
N LYS A 140 15.94 8.09 -11.38
CA LYS A 140 15.39 6.91 -10.68
C LYS A 140 14.17 7.26 -9.81
N GLY A 141 14.24 8.40 -9.10
CA GLY A 141 13.11 8.87 -8.27
C GLY A 141 11.85 9.12 -9.08
N PHE A 142 11.97 9.77 -10.24
CA PHE A 142 10.85 9.99 -11.17
C PHE A 142 10.28 8.65 -11.68
N ALA A 143 11.14 7.76 -12.16
CA ALA A 143 10.72 6.47 -12.69
C ALA A 143 9.97 5.63 -11.64
N LEU A 144 10.50 5.57 -10.41
CA LEU A 144 9.86 4.84 -9.31
C LEU A 144 8.56 5.52 -8.84
N GLY A 145 8.45 6.84 -8.97
CA GLY A 145 7.22 7.58 -8.72
C GLY A 145 6.12 7.23 -9.71
N VAL A 146 6.44 7.23 -11.02
CA VAL A 146 5.52 6.84 -12.10
C VAL A 146 5.12 5.37 -11.94
N PHE A 147 6.09 4.47 -11.74
CA PHE A 147 5.82 3.06 -11.48
C PHE A 147 4.90 2.86 -10.27
N GLY A 148 5.17 3.57 -9.16
CA GLY A 148 4.37 3.48 -7.93
C GLY A 148 2.92 3.98 -8.08
N ALA A 149 2.63 4.84 -9.05
CA ALA A 149 1.26 5.27 -9.35
C ALA A 149 0.40 4.10 -9.89
N GLY A 150 1.01 3.01 -10.35
CA GLY A 150 0.31 1.77 -10.75
C GLY A 150 -0.55 1.15 -9.64
N ASN A 151 -0.39 1.54 -8.38
CA ASN A 151 -1.34 1.19 -7.31
C ASN A 151 -2.80 1.57 -7.63
N VAL A 152 -3.02 2.48 -8.59
CA VAL A 152 -4.36 2.85 -9.08
C VAL A 152 -5.11 1.65 -9.67
N GLY A 153 -4.41 0.58 -10.05
CA GLY A 153 -5.00 -0.68 -10.49
C GLY A 153 -6.08 -1.24 -9.54
N ALA A 154 -5.95 -1.00 -8.22
CA ALA A 154 -7.00 -1.36 -7.27
C ALA A 154 -8.35 -0.69 -7.55
N SER A 155 -8.38 0.50 -8.17
CA SER A 155 -9.60 1.18 -8.58
C SER A 155 -10.24 0.52 -9.80
N VAL A 156 -9.44 -0.03 -10.71
CA VAL A 156 -9.93 -0.60 -11.98
C VAL A 156 -10.99 -1.67 -11.71
N THR A 157 -10.70 -2.61 -10.81
CA THR A 157 -11.67 -3.66 -10.45
C THR A 157 -12.94 -3.09 -9.81
N LYS A 158 -12.84 -2.01 -9.05
CA LYS A 158 -13.98 -1.36 -8.39
C LYS A 158 -14.88 -0.64 -9.40
N PHE A 159 -14.30 -0.08 -10.47
CA PHE A 159 -15.07 0.55 -11.54
C PHE A 159 -15.73 -0.47 -12.48
N ILE A 160 -14.97 -1.46 -12.94
CA ILE A 160 -15.38 -2.34 -14.02
C ILE A 160 -16.05 -3.63 -13.48
N GLY A 161 -15.55 -4.13 -12.34
CA GLY A 161 -16.00 -5.41 -11.78
C GLY A 161 -17.50 -5.51 -11.55
N PRO A 162 -18.15 -4.55 -10.89
CA PRO A 162 -19.60 -4.61 -10.65
C PRO A 162 -20.42 -4.64 -11.95
N ALA A 163 -20.01 -3.87 -12.97
CA ALA A 163 -20.69 -3.86 -14.26
C ALA A 163 -20.58 -5.22 -14.99
N ILE A 164 -19.39 -5.85 -14.94
CA ILE A 164 -19.19 -7.20 -15.48
C ILE A 164 -20.06 -8.19 -14.70
N ILE A 165 -20.04 -8.14 -13.36
CA ILE A 165 -20.82 -9.04 -12.51
C ILE A 165 -22.32 -8.95 -12.82
N ALA A 166 -22.86 -7.74 -12.88
CA ALA A 166 -24.27 -7.51 -13.15
C ALA A 166 -24.66 -7.87 -14.60
N GLY A 167 -23.86 -7.45 -15.57
CA GLY A 167 -24.15 -7.63 -16.99
C GLY A 167 -23.99 -9.07 -17.50
N THR A 168 -23.33 -9.95 -16.72
CA THR A 168 -23.09 -11.33 -17.10
C THR A 168 -23.76 -12.36 -16.19
N ALA A 169 -24.53 -11.89 -15.21
CA ALA A 169 -25.25 -12.75 -14.28
C ALA A 169 -26.22 -13.70 -15.02
N GLY A 170 -26.18 -14.99 -14.69
CA GLY A 170 -27.03 -16.02 -15.29
C GLY A 170 -26.58 -16.53 -16.66
N ALA A 171 -25.55 -15.93 -17.29
CA ALA A 171 -24.98 -16.41 -18.53
C ALA A 171 -23.89 -17.46 -18.27
N THR A 172 -23.65 -18.33 -19.23
CA THR A 172 -22.53 -19.28 -19.23
C THR A 172 -21.64 -19.01 -20.44
N TYR A 173 -20.35 -18.86 -20.20
CA TYR A 173 -19.36 -18.55 -21.22
C TYR A 173 -18.49 -19.76 -21.49
N PHE A 174 -18.17 -19.99 -22.78
CA PHE A 174 -17.34 -21.12 -23.24
C PHE A 174 -17.87 -22.51 -22.79
N GLY A 175 -19.16 -22.61 -22.43
CA GLY A 175 -19.79 -23.83 -21.93
C GLY A 175 -19.39 -24.28 -20.51
N VAL A 176 -18.47 -23.56 -19.84
CA VAL A 176 -17.90 -23.99 -18.55
C VAL A 176 -17.79 -22.89 -17.51
N VAL A 177 -17.71 -21.63 -17.90
CA VAL A 177 -17.56 -20.51 -16.95
C VAL A 177 -18.92 -19.85 -16.71
N GLN A 178 -19.40 -19.91 -15.48
CA GLN A 178 -20.58 -19.15 -15.07
C GLN A 178 -20.25 -17.66 -15.08
N GLY A 179 -21.16 -16.83 -15.55
CA GLY A 179 -21.07 -15.37 -15.49
C GLY A 179 -21.08 -14.83 -14.06
N GLY A 180 -21.26 -13.55 -13.94
CA GLY A 180 -21.17 -12.87 -12.66
C GLY A 180 -19.72 -12.71 -12.21
N TRP A 181 -19.44 -12.91 -10.91
CA TRP A 181 -18.11 -12.67 -10.36
C TRP A 181 -17.02 -13.59 -10.94
N ARG A 182 -17.36 -14.79 -11.39
CA ARG A 182 -16.42 -15.77 -11.96
C ARG A 182 -15.79 -15.33 -13.28
N LEU A 183 -16.48 -14.49 -14.05
CA LEU A 183 -15.96 -13.99 -15.31
C LEU A 183 -14.83 -12.97 -15.12
N VAL A 184 -14.84 -12.20 -14.02
CA VAL A 184 -13.82 -11.17 -13.75
C VAL A 184 -12.40 -11.76 -13.68
N PRO A 185 -12.12 -12.80 -12.87
CA PRO A 185 -10.78 -13.40 -12.83
C PRO A 185 -10.38 -14.07 -14.15
N VAL A 186 -11.31 -14.55 -14.97
CA VAL A 186 -11.01 -15.07 -16.31
C VAL A 186 -10.54 -13.94 -17.24
N ILE A 187 -11.24 -12.80 -17.24
CA ILE A 187 -10.82 -11.60 -17.98
C ILE A 187 -9.42 -11.18 -17.55
N TYR A 188 -9.17 -11.14 -16.25
CA TYR A 188 -7.83 -10.81 -15.73
C TYR A 188 -6.77 -11.82 -16.15
N SER A 189 -7.08 -13.10 -16.17
CA SER A 189 -6.16 -14.13 -16.67
C SER A 189 -5.74 -13.84 -18.12
N VAL A 190 -6.70 -13.56 -19.00
CA VAL A 190 -6.42 -13.21 -20.41
C VAL A 190 -5.58 -11.94 -20.51
N LEU A 191 -5.93 -10.88 -19.76
CA LEU A 191 -5.18 -9.62 -19.76
C LEU A 191 -3.75 -9.80 -19.23
N LEU A 192 -3.53 -10.66 -18.22
CA LEU A 192 -2.20 -10.96 -17.71
C LEU A 192 -1.35 -11.67 -18.77
N VAL A 193 -1.91 -12.61 -19.54
CA VAL A 193 -1.21 -13.27 -20.66
C VAL A 193 -0.88 -12.27 -21.77
N ILE A 194 -1.85 -11.43 -22.17
CA ILE A 194 -1.62 -10.37 -23.17
C ILE A 194 -0.49 -9.43 -22.69
N THR A 195 -0.52 -9.05 -21.43
CA THR A 195 0.52 -8.18 -20.84
C THR A 195 1.88 -8.89 -20.81
N ALA A 196 1.93 -10.20 -20.54
CA ALA A 196 3.16 -10.97 -20.58
C ALA A 196 3.77 -10.98 -22.00
N VAL A 197 2.93 -11.19 -23.02
CA VAL A 197 3.36 -11.12 -24.43
C VAL A 197 3.84 -9.70 -24.77
N ALA A 198 3.11 -8.66 -24.33
CA ALA A 198 3.53 -7.28 -24.55
C ALA A 198 4.89 -6.95 -23.89
N VAL A 199 5.11 -7.42 -22.65
CA VAL A 199 6.41 -7.29 -21.97
C VAL A 199 7.52 -7.99 -22.77
N LEU A 200 7.28 -9.19 -23.29
CA LEU A 200 8.27 -9.91 -24.10
C LEU A 200 8.66 -9.15 -25.36
N VAL A 201 7.69 -8.61 -26.08
CA VAL A 201 7.87 -8.00 -27.41
C VAL A 201 8.37 -6.55 -27.32
N VAL A 202 7.80 -5.76 -26.42
CA VAL A 202 8.05 -4.29 -26.35
C VAL A 202 9.34 -3.96 -25.61
N THR A 203 9.69 -4.72 -24.55
CA THR A 203 10.89 -4.43 -23.76
C THR A 203 12.15 -4.97 -24.42
N PRO A 204 13.33 -4.39 -24.16
CA PRO A 204 14.58 -4.85 -24.77
C PRO A 204 14.81 -6.36 -24.56
N HIS A 205 15.40 -7.02 -25.58
CA HIS A 205 15.69 -8.46 -25.53
C HIS A 205 16.69 -8.78 -24.39
N GLN A 206 17.76 -8.00 -24.28
CA GLN A 206 18.72 -8.11 -23.19
C GLN A 206 18.24 -7.26 -22.02
N ASP A 207 18.01 -7.90 -20.88
CA ASP A 207 17.68 -7.21 -19.65
C ASP A 207 18.95 -6.75 -18.92
N ARG A 208 18.82 -5.72 -18.11
CA ARG A 208 19.89 -5.26 -17.23
C ARG A 208 19.79 -6.01 -15.92
N VAL A 209 20.84 -6.71 -15.59
CA VAL A 209 20.98 -7.47 -14.35
C VAL A 209 21.98 -6.76 -13.48
N PRO A 210 21.56 -6.14 -12.35
CA PRO A 210 22.48 -5.45 -11.45
C PRO A 210 23.56 -6.35 -10.84
N GLY A 211 23.31 -7.66 -10.82
CA GLY A 211 24.16 -8.66 -10.21
C GLY A 211 23.82 -8.96 -8.76
N ALA A 212 24.35 -10.07 -8.25
CA ALA A 212 24.12 -10.53 -6.89
C ALA A 212 24.92 -9.65 -5.90
N SER A 213 24.35 -8.52 -5.50
CA SER A 213 25.05 -7.57 -4.63
C SER A 213 25.10 -8.01 -3.17
N LYS A 214 24.02 -8.63 -2.63
CA LYS A 214 23.93 -8.95 -1.20
C LYS A 214 23.31 -10.33 -0.95
N THR A 215 23.80 -11.02 0.07
CA THR A 215 23.18 -12.26 0.57
C THR A 215 21.87 -11.94 1.32
N ILE A 216 21.03 -12.95 1.54
CA ILE A 216 19.78 -12.80 2.32
C ILE A 216 20.10 -12.25 3.72
N GLY A 217 21.16 -12.78 4.38
CA GLY A 217 21.58 -12.32 5.70
C GLY A 217 21.95 -10.83 5.71
N GLN A 218 22.71 -10.37 4.72
CA GLN A 218 23.08 -8.95 4.58
C GLN A 218 21.86 -8.04 4.29
N GLN A 219 20.87 -8.55 3.59
CA GLN A 219 19.63 -7.78 3.33
C GLN A 219 18.69 -7.73 4.54
N LEU A 220 18.74 -8.73 5.42
CA LEU A 220 17.99 -8.77 6.67
C LEU A 220 18.70 -8.04 7.82
N GLU A 221 19.99 -7.76 7.69
CA GLU A 221 20.76 -7.07 8.73
C GLU A 221 20.12 -5.76 9.22
N PRO A 222 19.55 -4.89 8.36
CA PRO A 222 18.87 -3.68 8.81
C PRO A 222 17.71 -3.91 9.79
N LEU A 223 17.16 -5.13 9.90
CA LEU A 223 16.14 -5.45 10.92
C LEU A 223 16.65 -5.30 12.37
N LYS A 224 17.95 -5.28 12.58
CA LYS A 224 18.56 -4.97 13.88
C LYS A 224 18.39 -3.50 14.28
N ASP A 225 18.12 -2.62 13.31
CA ASP A 225 17.93 -1.19 13.55
C ASP A 225 16.46 -0.87 13.84
N ILE A 226 16.19 -0.29 15.02
CA ILE A 226 14.85 0.11 15.45
C ILE A 226 14.18 1.11 14.49
N ARG A 227 14.95 1.87 13.71
CA ARG A 227 14.43 2.80 12.71
C ARG A 227 13.69 2.08 11.57
N VAL A 228 14.12 0.87 11.21
CA VAL A 228 13.44 0.04 10.20
C VAL A 228 12.04 -0.37 10.68
N TRP A 229 11.91 -0.81 11.93
CA TRP A 229 10.62 -1.17 12.53
C TRP A 229 9.68 0.03 12.63
N ARG A 230 10.23 1.18 12.97
CA ARG A 230 9.46 2.43 13.05
C ARG A 230 8.93 2.85 11.67
N PHE A 231 9.77 2.86 10.63
CA PHE A 231 9.34 3.16 9.26
C PHE A 231 8.37 2.11 8.73
N SER A 232 8.56 0.85 9.10
CA SER A 232 7.62 -0.23 8.78
C SER A 232 6.25 0.00 9.41
N LEU A 233 6.19 0.41 10.68
CA LEU A 233 4.94 0.76 11.34
C LEU A 233 4.26 1.96 10.65
N TYR A 234 5.01 3.00 10.28
CA TYR A 234 4.44 4.10 9.51
C TYR A 234 3.87 3.62 8.17
N TYR A 235 4.55 2.66 7.52
CA TYR A 235 4.09 2.11 6.26
C TYR A 235 2.89 1.16 6.44
N VAL A 236 2.76 0.48 7.58
CA VAL A 236 1.51 -0.23 7.97
C VAL A 236 0.34 0.75 7.97
N VAL A 237 0.52 1.94 8.56
CA VAL A 237 -0.56 2.94 8.67
C VAL A 237 -0.96 3.51 7.30
N VAL A 238 0.01 3.86 6.45
CA VAL A 238 -0.30 4.55 5.18
C VAL A 238 -0.48 3.62 3.98
N PHE A 239 0.09 2.41 4.00
CA PHE A 239 -0.04 1.45 2.92
C PHE A 239 -0.80 0.19 3.34
N GLY A 240 -0.46 -0.41 4.47
CA GLY A 240 -1.17 -1.58 4.98
C GLY A 240 -2.66 -1.30 5.20
N ALA A 241 -2.97 -0.18 5.87
CA ALA A 241 -4.36 0.24 6.07
C ALA A 241 -5.07 0.64 4.77
N TYR A 242 -4.35 1.24 3.81
CA TYR A 242 -4.90 1.49 2.48
C TYR A 242 -5.33 0.19 1.79
N VAL A 243 -4.49 -0.85 1.82
CA VAL A 243 -4.81 -2.17 1.26
C VAL A 243 -6.00 -2.79 1.99
N ALA A 244 -5.99 -2.75 3.32
CA ALA A 244 -7.07 -3.27 4.15
C ALA A 244 -8.41 -2.57 3.87
N LEU A 245 -8.43 -1.24 3.85
CA LEU A 245 -9.64 -0.47 3.55
C LEU A 245 -10.11 -0.67 2.11
N SER A 246 -9.20 -0.82 1.14
CA SER A 246 -9.55 -1.12 -0.25
C SER A 246 -10.35 -2.42 -0.39
N ALA A 247 -10.10 -3.38 0.50
CA ALA A 247 -10.84 -4.64 0.55
C ALA A 247 -12.12 -4.54 1.40
N TYR A 248 -12.11 -3.77 2.49
CA TYR A 248 -13.16 -3.67 3.48
C TYR A 248 -14.30 -2.73 3.08
N LEU A 249 -13.99 -1.58 2.46
CA LEU A 249 -14.96 -0.53 2.15
C LEU A 249 -16.14 -0.99 1.26
N PRO A 250 -15.99 -1.83 0.22
CA PRO A 250 -17.14 -2.29 -0.56
C PRO A 250 -18.19 -2.98 0.31
N SER A 251 -17.77 -3.88 1.20
CA SER A 251 -18.68 -4.55 2.14
C SER A 251 -19.28 -3.58 3.15
N TYR A 252 -18.47 -2.61 3.62
CA TYR A 252 -18.94 -1.55 4.51
C TYR A 252 -20.07 -0.74 3.87
N TYR A 253 -19.89 -0.24 2.64
CA TYR A 253 -20.91 0.53 1.93
C TYR A 253 -22.18 -0.25 1.70
N VAL A 254 -22.08 -1.50 1.24
CA VAL A 254 -23.25 -2.34 1.00
C VAL A 254 -24.02 -2.61 2.30
N LYS A 255 -23.31 -2.95 3.39
CA LYS A 255 -23.95 -3.42 4.64
C LYS A 255 -24.36 -2.31 5.58
N SER A 256 -23.60 -1.21 5.65
CA SER A 256 -23.91 -0.09 6.55
C SER A 256 -24.82 0.96 5.92
N PHE A 257 -24.69 1.19 4.60
CA PHE A 257 -25.46 2.22 3.89
C PHE A 257 -26.51 1.65 2.93
N GLY A 258 -26.56 0.33 2.73
CA GLY A 258 -27.57 -0.31 1.87
C GLY A 258 -27.44 0.00 0.38
N VAL A 259 -26.25 0.50 -0.07
CA VAL A 259 -26.02 0.80 -1.48
C VAL A 259 -25.75 -0.47 -2.27
N ASP A 260 -26.03 -0.45 -3.57
CA ASP A 260 -25.70 -1.55 -4.47
C ASP A 260 -24.18 -1.69 -4.68
N LEU A 261 -23.76 -2.85 -5.22
CA LEU A 261 -22.34 -3.18 -5.40
C LEU A 261 -21.63 -2.21 -6.36
N THR A 262 -22.31 -1.71 -7.37
CA THR A 262 -21.74 -0.75 -8.35
C THR A 262 -21.42 0.56 -7.66
N THR A 263 -22.38 1.10 -6.93
CA THR A 263 -22.21 2.31 -6.12
C THR A 263 -21.11 2.11 -5.07
N ALA A 264 -21.10 0.99 -4.35
CA ALA A 264 -20.07 0.67 -3.36
C ALA A 264 -18.68 0.61 -3.99
N GLY A 265 -18.55 0.05 -5.20
CA GLY A 265 -17.31 0.03 -5.97
C GLY A 265 -16.84 1.44 -6.33
N LEU A 266 -17.71 2.27 -6.89
CA LEU A 266 -17.42 3.66 -7.25
C LEU A 266 -16.99 4.48 -6.03
N LEU A 267 -17.74 4.38 -4.93
CA LEU A 267 -17.40 5.08 -3.69
C LEU A 267 -16.08 4.61 -3.08
N THR A 268 -15.76 3.32 -3.17
CA THR A 268 -14.46 2.80 -2.75
C THR A 268 -13.35 3.33 -3.65
N ALA A 269 -13.60 3.49 -4.94
CA ALA A 269 -12.61 4.04 -5.86
C ALA A 269 -12.27 5.50 -5.55
N THR A 270 -13.19 6.30 -5.00
CA THR A 270 -12.91 7.68 -4.56
C THR A 270 -11.87 7.74 -3.45
N PHE A 271 -11.74 6.71 -2.63
CA PHE A 271 -10.66 6.55 -1.64
C PHE A 271 -9.35 6.12 -2.29
N ILE A 272 -9.41 5.11 -3.18
CA ILE A 272 -8.22 4.48 -3.77
C ILE A 272 -7.50 5.44 -4.72
N PHE A 273 -8.25 6.21 -5.50
CA PHE A 273 -7.72 7.09 -6.53
C PHE A 273 -6.75 8.14 -5.95
N PRO A 274 -7.15 9.00 -5.00
CA PRO A 274 -6.22 9.96 -4.40
C PRO A 274 -5.09 9.27 -3.63
N ALA A 275 -5.38 8.18 -2.93
CA ALA A 275 -4.37 7.41 -2.22
C ALA A 275 -3.27 6.85 -3.12
N SER A 276 -3.53 6.67 -4.41
CA SER A 276 -2.56 6.19 -5.39
C SER A 276 -1.88 7.33 -6.15
N LEU A 277 -2.68 8.28 -6.67
CA LEU A 277 -2.19 9.34 -7.56
C LEU A 277 -1.52 10.50 -6.83
N LEU A 278 -1.81 10.74 -5.54
CA LEU A 278 -1.14 11.79 -4.76
C LEU A 278 0.25 11.38 -4.24
N ARG A 279 0.74 10.18 -4.58
CA ARG A 279 2.07 9.74 -4.18
C ARG A 279 3.20 10.62 -4.75
N PRO A 280 3.20 11.04 -6.04
CA PRO A 280 4.16 12.03 -6.54
C PRO A 280 4.07 13.37 -5.83
N VAL A 281 2.85 13.84 -5.52
CA VAL A 281 2.62 15.08 -4.76
C VAL A 281 3.20 14.98 -3.36
N GLY A 282 3.03 13.83 -2.69
CA GLY A 282 3.63 13.54 -1.39
C GLY A 282 5.16 13.56 -1.42
N GLY A 283 5.76 13.07 -2.51
CA GLY A 283 7.19 13.17 -2.76
C GLY A 283 7.64 14.62 -2.86
N TRP A 284 6.98 15.42 -3.70
CA TRP A 284 7.26 16.85 -3.85
C TRP A 284 7.08 17.63 -2.53
N LEU A 285 6.00 17.39 -1.79
CA LEU A 285 5.79 17.99 -0.48
C LEU A 285 6.91 17.63 0.51
N SER A 286 7.35 16.38 0.48
CA SER A 286 8.44 15.90 1.33
C SER A 286 9.79 16.52 0.94
N ASP A 287 10.01 16.81 -0.34
CA ASP A 287 11.21 17.52 -0.81
C ASP A 287 11.19 18.99 -0.40
N LYS A 288 10.03 19.65 -0.53
CA LYS A 288 9.89 21.09 -0.26
C LYS A 288 9.83 21.42 1.23
N PHE A 289 9.07 20.66 2.02
CA PHE A 289 8.78 20.96 3.43
C PHE A 289 9.48 20.02 4.41
N GLY A 290 10.12 18.96 3.91
CA GLY A 290 10.73 17.90 4.70
C GLY A 290 9.77 16.74 4.99
N ALA A 291 10.28 15.51 4.91
CA ALA A 291 9.50 14.29 5.10
C ALA A 291 8.87 14.18 6.49
N ARG A 292 9.51 14.72 7.54
CA ARG A 292 8.95 14.74 8.91
C ARG A 292 7.66 15.57 8.99
N ARG A 293 7.63 16.78 8.40
CA ARG A 293 6.44 17.65 8.39
C ARG A 293 5.31 17.00 7.58
N ALA A 294 5.64 16.41 6.44
CA ALA A 294 4.66 15.67 5.63
C ALA A 294 4.05 14.50 6.41
N MET A 295 4.84 13.76 7.20
CA MET A 295 4.34 12.68 8.06
C MET A 295 3.47 13.19 9.21
N TYR A 296 3.82 14.31 9.85
CA TYR A 296 2.96 14.94 10.85
C TYR A 296 1.60 15.32 10.26
N ALA A 297 1.59 16.02 9.12
CA ALA A 297 0.35 16.39 8.42
C ALA A 297 -0.49 15.14 8.08
N THR A 298 0.16 14.09 7.56
CA THR A 298 -0.49 12.81 7.26
C THR A 298 -1.15 12.21 8.50
N PHE A 299 -0.40 12.05 9.60
CA PHE A 299 -0.92 11.40 10.80
C PHE A 299 -2.00 12.23 11.50
N PHE A 300 -1.85 13.55 11.57
CA PHE A 300 -2.89 14.41 12.14
C PHE A 300 -4.19 14.35 11.32
N THR A 301 -4.10 14.41 10.00
CA THR A 301 -5.27 14.24 9.13
C THR A 301 -5.92 12.87 9.32
N MET A 302 -5.11 11.81 9.36
CA MET A 302 -5.63 10.46 9.59
C MET A 302 -6.28 10.30 10.96
N LEU A 303 -5.72 10.88 12.02
CA LEU A 303 -6.32 10.86 13.36
C LEU A 303 -7.63 11.63 13.40
N ALA A 304 -7.65 12.85 12.86
CA ALA A 304 -8.86 13.67 12.82
C ALA A 304 -9.99 12.96 12.08
N VAL A 305 -9.69 12.44 10.88
CA VAL A 305 -10.68 11.77 10.04
C VAL A 305 -11.13 10.44 10.64
N SER A 306 -10.19 9.58 11.07
CA SER A 306 -10.56 8.29 11.68
C SER A 306 -11.25 8.47 13.04
N GLY A 307 -10.91 9.53 13.78
CA GLY A 307 -11.59 9.91 15.01
C GLY A 307 -13.07 10.21 14.82
N VAL A 308 -13.44 10.85 13.71
CA VAL A 308 -14.85 11.08 13.34
C VAL A 308 -15.49 9.78 12.81
N LEU A 309 -14.78 9.05 11.94
CA LEU A 309 -15.31 7.82 11.33
C LEU A 309 -15.51 6.67 12.32
N MET A 310 -14.79 6.64 13.44
CA MET A 310 -14.95 5.59 14.45
C MET A 310 -16.19 5.76 15.33
N MET A 311 -16.83 6.94 15.34
CA MET A 311 -17.99 7.19 16.15
C MET A 311 -19.17 6.37 15.60
N PRO A 312 -19.80 5.50 16.42
CA PRO A 312 -20.99 4.77 16.01
C PRO A 312 -22.21 5.71 15.97
N ASP A 313 -23.19 5.38 15.15
CA ASP A 313 -24.49 6.05 15.20
C ASP A 313 -25.11 5.89 16.59
N GLY A 314 -25.65 6.97 17.14
CA GLY A 314 -26.21 6.92 18.47
C GLY A 314 -26.80 8.24 18.93
N TYR A 315 -27.14 8.28 20.20
CA TYR A 315 -27.67 9.45 20.89
C TYR A 315 -26.77 9.81 22.06
N ILE A 316 -26.45 11.10 22.19
CA ILE A 316 -25.84 11.65 23.40
C ILE A 316 -26.98 12.22 24.22
N VAL A 317 -27.22 11.60 25.38
CA VAL A 317 -28.24 12.05 26.35
C VAL A 317 -27.52 12.75 27.51
N LEU A 318 -27.80 14.02 27.70
CA LEU A 318 -27.31 14.77 28.84
C LEU A 318 -28.34 14.72 29.96
N THR A 319 -28.05 13.94 31.01
CA THR A 319 -28.89 13.81 32.18
C THR A 319 -28.23 14.54 33.35
N PRO A 320 -28.70 15.73 33.75
CA PRO A 320 -28.17 16.42 34.92
C PRO A 320 -28.57 15.67 36.20
N PRO A 321 -27.97 16.02 37.35
CA PRO A 321 -28.25 15.37 38.64
C PRO A 321 -29.73 15.38 39.05
N SER A 322 -30.54 16.28 38.49
CA SER A 322 -31.99 16.34 38.68
C SER A 322 -32.76 15.18 38.06
N GLY A 323 -32.12 14.31 37.27
CA GLY A 323 -32.74 13.16 36.63
C GLY A 323 -33.62 13.49 35.39
N ILE A 324 -33.73 14.75 35.02
CA ILE A 324 -34.50 15.17 33.83
C ILE A 324 -33.56 15.23 32.65
N GLU A 325 -33.89 14.49 31.56
CA GLU A 325 -33.15 14.54 30.31
C GLU A 325 -33.16 15.96 29.71
N PHE A 326 -32.01 16.59 29.57
CA PHE A 326 -31.90 17.98 29.15
C PHE A 326 -31.73 18.17 27.63
N ALA A 327 -31.03 17.27 26.97
CA ALA A 327 -30.82 17.30 25.53
C ALA A 327 -30.48 15.92 24.99
N THR A 328 -31.06 15.57 23.87
CA THR A 328 -30.68 14.41 23.08
C THR A 328 -30.07 14.90 21.77
N MET A 329 -28.79 14.67 21.58
CA MET A 329 -28.14 14.92 20.30
C MET A 329 -28.00 13.58 19.54
N ARG A 330 -28.61 13.49 18.37
CA ARG A 330 -28.43 12.34 17.48
C ARG A 330 -27.16 12.55 16.66
N TYR A 331 -26.25 11.60 16.75
CA TYR A 331 -25.15 11.46 15.82
C TYR A 331 -25.49 10.33 14.84
N ALA A 332 -25.47 10.62 13.54
CA ALA A 332 -25.63 9.62 12.49
C ALA A 332 -24.68 9.96 11.35
N MET A 333 -23.85 8.99 10.97
CA MET A 333 -22.94 9.13 9.86
C MET A 333 -23.72 9.06 8.55
N THR A 334 -23.81 10.18 7.83
CA THR A 334 -24.43 10.20 6.50
C THR A 334 -23.48 9.70 5.42
N LEU A 335 -24.01 9.06 4.37
CA LEU A 335 -23.20 8.56 3.27
C LEU A 335 -22.30 9.66 2.63
N PRO A 336 -22.81 10.89 2.30
CA PRO A 336 -21.96 11.93 1.74
C PRO A 336 -20.82 12.34 2.67
N LEU A 337 -21.07 12.49 3.97
CA LEU A 337 -20.03 12.84 4.94
C LEU A 337 -18.99 11.73 5.04
N PHE A 338 -19.43 10.46 5.09
CA PHE A 338 -18.53 9.31 5.10
C PHE A 338 -17.61 9.29 3.89
N VAL A 339 -18.15 9.49 2.69
CA VAL A 339 -17.38 9.52 1.43
C VAL A 339 -16.35 10.63 1.43
N VAL A 340 -16.72 11.84 1.87
CA VAL A 340 -15.79 12.98 1.97
C VAL A 340 -14.66 12.68 2.96
N LEU A 341 -14.97 12.14 4.12
CA LEU A 341 -13.97 11.80 5.14
C LEU A 341 -13.02 10.70 4.63
N VAL A 342 -13.55 9.66 4.02
CA VAL A 342 -12.76 8.56 3.45
C VAL A 342 -11.90 9.05 2.27
N PHE A 343 -12.37 10.00 1.47
CA PHE A 343 -11.57 10.67 0.43
C PHE A 343 -10.35 11.39 1.03
N PHE A 344 -10.53 12.20 2.08
CA PHE A 344 -9.41 12.87 2.76
C PHE A 344 -8.45 11.88 3.41
N LEU A 345 -8.97 10.77 3.95
CA LEU A 345 -8.14 9.68 4.45
C LEU A 345 -7.25 9.11 3.33
N GLY A 346 -7.82 8.90 2.15
CA GLY A 346 -7.08 8.48 0.95
C GLY A 346 -6.00 9.48 0.54
N CYS A 347 -6.32 10.78 0.55
CA CYS A 347 -5.35 11.85 0.27
C CYS A 347 -4.16 11.79 1.23
N ALA A 348 -4.43 11.72 2.53
CA ALA A 348 -3.40 11.64 3.57
C ALA A 348 -2.51 10.39 3.39
N MET A 349 -3.11 9.22 3.12
CA MET A 349 -2.37 8.00 2.87
C MET A 349 -1.52 8.08 1.59
N GLY A 350 -2.00 8.75 0.54
CA GLY A 350 -1.25 8.99 -0.69
C GLY A 350 0.05 9.77 -0.44
N VAL A 351 -0.06 10.88 0.27
CA VAL A 351 1.08 11.72 0.68
C VAL A 351 2.03 10.95 1.61
N GLY A 352 1.48 10.29 2.62
CA GLY A 352 2.25 9.56 3.63
C GLY A 352 3.08 8.42 3.05
N LYS A 353 2.58 7.69 2.05
CA LYS A 353 3.33 6.61 1.37
C LYS A 353 4.66 7.09 0.80
N ALA A 354 4.68 8.28 0.20
CA ALA A 354 5.90 8.87 -0.33
C ALA A 354 6.81 9.39 0.78
N ALA A 355 6.23 10.05 1.79
CA ALA A 355 6.98 10.61 2.90
C ALA A 355 7.74 9.54 3.70
N VAL A 356 7.16 8.35 3.92
CA VAL A 356 7.88 7.22 4.55
C VAL A 356 9.09 6.82 3.72
N TYR A 357 8.93 6.64 2.41
CA TYR A 357 10.04 6.23 1.55
C TYR A 357 11.13 7.29 1.41
N LYS A 358 10.79 8.58 1.57
CA LYS A 358 11.78 9.66 1.57
C LYS A 358 12.72 9.61 2.78
N HIS A 359 12.29 9.06 3.90
CA HIS A 359 13.16 8.87 5.07
C HIS A 359 14.26 7.82 4.82
N ILE A 360 14.00 6.81 3.99
CA ILE A 360 14.91 5.67 3.82
C ILE A 360 16.29 6.10 3.33
N PRO A 361 16.47 6.81 2.19
CA PRO A 361 17.78 7.23 1.74
C PRO A 361 18.46 8.21 2.70
N THR A 362 17.71 9.00 3.45
CA THR A 362 18.25 9.94 4.43
C THR A 362 18.93 9.22 5.59
N TYR A 363 18.32 8.13 6.09
CA TYR A 363 18.84 7.41 7.25
C TYR A 363 19.67 6.17 6.91
N PHE A 364 19.51 5.62 5.71
CA PHE A 364 20.18 4.40 5.24
C PHE A 364 20.72 4.54 3.82
N PRO A 365 21.63 5.50 3.56
CA PRO A 365 22.11 5.77 2.19
C PRO A 365 22.79 4.55 1.56
N ALA A 366 23.51 3.73 2.34
CA ALA A 366 24.17 2.51 1.86
C ALA A 366 23.23 1.30 1.68
N ASN A 367 22.00 1.35 2.23
CA ASN A 367 21.11 0.19 2.31
C ASN A 367 19.68 0.52 1.83
N VAL A 368 19.51 1.52 0.96
CA VAL A 368 18.19 2.01 0.51
C VAL A 368 17.30 0.88 -0.01
N GLY A 369 17.83 0.01 -0.86
CA GLY A 369 17.07 -1.11 -1.45
C GLY A 369 16.63 -2.14 -0.41
N SER A 370 17.54 -2.57 0.47
CA SER A 370 17.23 -3.56 1.52
C SER A 370 16.21 -3.01 2.52
N VAL A 371 16.40 -1.78 3.00
CA VAL A 371 15.48 -1.15 3.94
C VAL A 371 14.13 -0.85 3.28
N GLY A 372 14.13 -0.37 2.04
CA GLY A 372 12.89 -0.14 1.29
C GLY A 372 12.10 -1.42 1.05
N GLY A 373 12.79 -2.53 0.75
CA GLY A 373 12.19 -3.86 0.64
C GLY A 373 11.58 -4.35 1.95
N LEU A 374 12.31 -4.22 3.06
CA LEU A 374 11.84 -4.61 4.40
C LEU A 374 10.66 -3.76 4.85
N VAL A 375 10.73 -2.44 4.72
CA VAL A 375 9.63 -1.51 5.04
C VAL A 375 8.40 -1.83 4.17
N GLY A 376 8.61 -2.12 2.87
CA GLY A 376 7.55 -2.51 1.96
C GLY A 376 6.91 -3.85 2.31
N MET A 377 7.70 -4.83 2.75
CA MET A 377 7.24 -6.14 3.20
C MET A 377 6.45 -6.04 4.52
N LEU A 378 7.07 -5.49 5.55
CA LEU A 378 6.47 -5.37 6.88
C LEU A 378 5.23 -4.45 6.86
N GLY A 379 5.31 -3.32 6.16
CA GLY A 379 4.16 -2.44 5.97
C GLY A 379 3.03 -3.09 5.18
N GLY A 380 3.37 -3.91 4.16
CA GLY A 380 2.40 -4.68 3.39
C GLY A 380 1.66 -5.74 4.23
N LEU A 381 2.34 -6.34 5.24
CA LEU A 381 1.71 -7.25 6.19
C LEU A 381 0.59 -6.60 7.03
N GLY A 382 0.60 -5.26 7.16
CA GLY A 382 -0.55 -4.54 7.72
C GLY A 382 -1.85 -4.82 6.97
N GLY A 383 -1.78 -4.98 5.65
CA GLY A 383 -2.93 -5.37 4.82
C GLY A 383 -3.40 -6.82 5.02
N PHE A 384 -2.60 -7.66 5.66
CA PHE A 384 -3.02 -8.99 6.13
C PHE A 384 -3.72 -8.93 7.49
N PHE A 385 -3.09 -8.28 8.48
CA PHE A 385 -3.61 -8.28 9.85
C PHE A 385 -4.83 -7.38 10.03
N LEU A 386 -4.83 -6.18 9.42
CA LEU A 386 -5.88 -5.19 9.65
C LEU A 386 -7.28 -5.65 9.21
N PRO A 387 -7.52 -6.28 8.03
CA PRO A 387 -8.85 -6.77 7.69
C PRO A 387 -9.38 -7.82 8.66
N LEU A 388 -8.49 -8.67 9.19
CA LEU A 388 -8.86 -9.64 10.22
C LEU A 388 -9.26 -8.93 11.52
N MET A 389 -8.46 -7.96 11.98
CA MET A 389 -8.79 -7.16 13.15
C MET A 389 -10.13 -6.41 12.96
N PHE A 390 -10.36 -5.80 11.79
CA PHE A 390 -11.62 -5.13 11.47
C PHE A 390 -12.80 -6.08 11.55
N SER A 391 -12.66 -7.28 11.00
CA SER A 391 -13.74 -8.26 11.01
C SER A 391 -14.00 -8.83 12.40
N TYR A 392 -12.96 -9.21 13.14
CA TYR A 392 -13.15 -9.74 14.50
C TYR A 392 -13.76 -8.70 15.45
N THR A 393 -13.33 -7.45 15.38
CA THR A 393 -13.91 -6.38 16.19
C THR A 393 -15.33 -6.05 15.77
N GLN A 394 -15.64 -6.08 14.47
CA GLN A 394 -16.99 -5.89 13.95
C GLN A 394 -17.92 -7.00 14.45
N VAL A 395 -17.50 -8.26 14.43
CA VAL A 395 -18.29 -9.38 14.93
C VAL A 395 -18.52 -9.29 16.44
N SER A 396 -17.49 -8.92 17.21
CA SER A 396 -17.59 -8.84 18.68
C SER A 396 -18.41 -7.67 19.18
N THR A 397 -18.42 -6.55 18.45
CA THR A 397 -19.10 -5.31 18.86
C THR A 397 -20.41 -5.06 18.12
N GLY A 398 -20.62 -5.70 16.97
CA GLY A 398 -21.71 -5.40 16.05
C GLY A 398 -21.49 -4.13 15.21
N LEU A 399 -20.39 -3.39 15.43
CA LEU A 399 -20.15 -2.06 14.86
C LEU A 399 -19.14 -2.12 13.72
N TRP A 400 -19.54 -1.68 12.53
CA TRP A 400 -18.64 -1.55 11.38
C TRP A 400 -17.59 -0.45 11.56
N SER A 401 -17.90 0.59 12.33
CA SER A 401 -17.01 1.74 12.60
C SER A 401 -15.76 1.38 13.41
N THR A 402 -15.70 0.21 14.06
CA THR A 402 -14.54 -0.26 14.82
C THR A 402 -13.28 -0.42 13.98
N ALA A 403 -13.40 -0.62 12.67
CA ALA A 403 -12.27 -0.58 11.75
C ALA A 403 -11.49 0.75 11.82
N PHE A 404 -12.22 1.86 11.93
CA PHE A 404 -11.61 3.18 12.04
C PHE A 404 -11.06 3.45 13.45
N ALA A 405 -11.62 2.84 14.49
CA ALA A 405 -11.04 2.89 15.85
C ALA A 405 -9.67 2.19 15.88
N ILE A 406 -9.53 1.04 15.23
CA ILE A 406 -8.23 0.36 15.09
C ILE A 406 -7.25 1.25 14.32
N LEU A 407 -7.69 1.83 13.19
CA LEU A 407 -6.86 2.73 12.40
C LEU A 407 -6.42 3.96 13.20
N PHE A 408 -7.33 4.55 13.97
CA PHE A 408 -7.02 5.64 14.90
C PHE A 408 -5.94 5.23 15.90
N GLY A 409 -6.10 4.08 16.56
CA GLY A 409 -5.15 3.57 17.55
C GLY A 409 -3.76 3.34 16.96
N VAL A 410 -3.66 2.64 15.81
CA VAL A 410 -2.37 2.37 15.16
C VAL A 410 -1.71 3.68 14.67
N THR A 411 -2.51 4.62 14.17
CA THR A 411 -2.01 5.95 13.76
C THR A 411 -1.51 6.76 14.96
N ALA A 412 -2.25 6.75 16.08
CA ALA A 412 -1.85 7.42 17.32
C ALA A 412 -0.53 6.86 17.87
N ILE A 413 -0.39 5.54 17.91
CA ILE A 413 0.86 4.87 18.35
C ILE A 413 2.01 5.29 17.42
N SER A 414 1.80 5.33 16.12
CA SER A 414 2.81 5.72 15.13
C SER A 414 3.23 7.18 15.28
N LEU A 415 2.27 8.08 15.46
CA LEU A 415 2.53 9.49 15.71
C LEU A 415 3.29 9.70 17.03
N LEU A 416 2.85 9.05 18.10
CA LEU A 416 3.50 9.14 19.40
C LEU A 416 4.95 8.64 19.32
N TRP A 417 5.19 7.50 18.70
CA TRP A 417 6.55 6.97 18.53
C TRP A 417 7.42 7.91 17.69
N MET A 418 6.87 8.47 16.61
CA MET A 418 7.57 9.46 15.81
C MET A 418 7.94 10.69 16.65
N HIS A 419 6.96 11.26 17.36
CA HIS A 419 7.13 12.48 18.15
C HIS A 419 8.16 12.30 19.26
N LEU A 420 8.05 11.23 20.06
CA LEU A 420 9.01 10.92 21.12
C LEU A 420 10.44 10.73 20.59
N THR A 421 10.58 10.13 19.40
CA THR A 421 11.88 9.97 18.78
C THR A 421 12.48 11.30 18.36
N ILE A 422 11.67 12.20 17.79
CA ILE A 422 12.12 13.54 17.39
C ILE A 422 12.56 14.36 18.60
N ILE A 423 11.79 14.32 19.70
CA ILE A 423 12.18 14.99 20.96
C ILE A 423 13.52 14.46 21.46
N ARG A 424 13.72 13.13 21.46
CA ARG A 424 15.00 12.53 21.90
C ARG A 424 16.17 12.94 21.00
N MET A 425 15.94 13.07 19.70
CA MET A 425 16.98 13.56 18.78
C MET A 425 17.36 15.00 19.06
N HIS A 426 16.39 15.90 19.23
CA HIS A 426 16.66 17.29 19.55
C HIS A 426 17.35 17.47 20.90
N ARG A 427 16.98 16.69 21.93
CA ARG A 427 17.67 16.72 23.21
C ARG A 427 19.14 16.29 23.14
N ARG A 428 19.45 15.31 22.28
CA ARG A 428 20.84 14.87 22.06
C ARG A 428 21.65 15.93 21.29
N GLU A 429 21.03 16.56 20.29
CA GLU A 429 21.67 17.63 19.53
C GLU A 429 21.93 18.85 20.41
N SER A 430 20.94 19.27 21.23
CA SER A 430 21.10 20.40 22.16
C SER A 430 22.11 20.10 23.29
N GLY A 431 22.17 18.88 23.80
CA GLY A 431 23.21 18.47 24.75
C GLY A 431 24.60 18.57 24.15
N HIS A 432 24.80 18.15 22.92
CA HIS A 432 26.07 18.24 22.24
C HIS A 432 26.52 19.70 21.97
N PHE A 433 25.57 20.60 21.72
CA PHE A 433 25.85 22.04 21.65
C PHE A 433 26.15 22.66 23.02
N ALA A 434 25.54 22.20 24.09
CA ALA A 434 25.85 22.63 25.45
C ALA A 434 27.27 22.23 25.85
N ASP A 435 27.68 21.00 25.54
CA ASP A 435 29.06 20.52 25.81
C ASP A 435 30.13 21.30 25.02
N LEU A 436 29.78 21.82 23.82
CA LEU A 436 30.69 22.67 23.02
C LEU A 436 30.76 24.14 23.50
N VAL A 437 29.77 24.60 24.28
CA VAL A 437 29.72 25.96 24.81
C VAL A 437 30.32 26.03 26.21
N GLU A 438 30.45 24.91 26.93
CA GLU A 438 31.01 24.82 28.30
C GLU A 438 32.50 24.43 28.34
N GLU A 439 33.25 24.42 27.23
CA GLU A 439 34.73 24.48 27.36
C GLU A 439 35.14 25.89 27.83
N PRO A 440 35.54 26.05 29.09
CA PRO A 440 36.05 27.33 29.53
C PRO A 440 37.33 27.63 28.71
N ALA A 441 37.37 28.83 28.18
CA ALA A 441 38.63 29.35 27.66
C ALA A 441 39.70 29.18 28.75
N SER A 442 40.54 28.14 28.64
CA SER A 442 41.63 27.93 29.55
C SER A 442 42.56 29.13 29.42
N ASP A 443 42.69 29.84 30.53
CA ASP A 443 43.61 30.94 30.77
C ASP A 443 44.98 30.71 30.06
N ALA A 444 45.18 31.37 28.94
CA ALA A 444 46.50 31.65 28.42
C ALA A 444 46.88 33.06 28.81
N VAL A 445 46.97 33.26 30.13
CA VAL A 445 47.70 34.43 30.69
C VAL A 445 48.65 33.91 31.71
N THR A 446 49.85 34.37 31.55
CA THR A 446 51.12 34.31 32.32
C THR A 446 52.13 33.36 31.69
N THR A 447 53.30 33.77 31.31
CA THR A 447 54.23 34.70 31.92
C THR A 447 55.39 35.01 31.03
N ASN A 448 55.88 36.25 31.13
CA ASN A 448 57.26 36.79 30.95
C ASN A 448 58.03 36.51 29.67
#